data_93b299fc52f21a304e16f060a44113ed
#
_entry.id   93b299fc52f21a304e16f060a44113ed
#
_cell.length_a   1.000
_cell.length_b   1.000
_cell.length_c   1.000
_cell.angle_alpha   90.00
_cell.angle_beta   90.00
_cell.angle_gamma   90.00
#
_symmetry.space_group_name_H-M   'P 1'
#
loop_
_entity.id
_entity.type
_entity.pdbx_description
1 polymer ?
#
loop_
_entity_poly.entity_id
_entity_poly.type
_entity_poly.pdbx_seq_one_letter_code
_entity_poly.pdbx_strand_id
1 'polypeptide(L)'
;ALSANGQDRLTREEYIQKYKSLAVEEMEVYGIPASITMAQALLESDNGNGRLAREGNNHFGIKCKSTWTGATISHDDDAKGECFRKYPSVEASFNDHSEFLDKSARYQDLFKLDPMDYKGWAYGLKQAGYATNPAYAELLIKIIEDNQLYHLDRGEEIAPPIMGTPVTEEPQQLVADTEQKPKEVVDVDNYSVAVTGQGGQHTVYHNNGSEFTSARPGDTYATIASEFGLTVKKLLKYNDETTVPALRPGEMVYLRPKGKRSENGKLI
;
A
#
# COMPACT_ATOMS: atom_id res chain seq x y z
N ALA A 1 -40.99 -22.29 8.55
CA ALA A 1 -40.31 -21.02 8.81
C ALA A 1 -38.97 -21.08 8.09
N LEU A 2 -38.90 -20.41 6.94
CA LEU A 2 -37.66 -20.23 6.19
C LEU A 2 -36.82 -19.20 6.93
N SER A 3 -35.63 -19.62 7.34
CA SER A 3 -34.62 -18.74 7.99
C SER A 3 -34.26 -17.61 7.06
N ALA A 4 -34.26 -16.40 7.61
CA ALA A 4 -33.84 -15.18 6.94
C ALA A 4 -32.41 -15.35 6.38
N ASN A 5 -32.26 -15.04 5.11
CA ASN A 5 -31.00 -15.02 4.37
C ASN A 5 -29.95 -14.19 5.10
N GLY A 6 -29.03 -14.86 5.79
CA GLY A 6 -27.71 -14.33 5.99
C GLY A 6 -27.05 -14.28 4.61
N GLN A 7 -26.92 -13.12 4.03
CA GLN A 7 -26.13 -12.94 2.84
C GLN A 7 -24.70 -13.34 3.23
N ASP A 8 -24.20 -14.45 2.66
CA ASP A 8 -22.86 -14.94 2.99
C ASP A 8 -21.85 -13.82 2.76
N ARG A 9 -20.99 -13.62 3.76
CA ARG A 9 -19.93 -12.59 3.67
C ARG A 9 -18.93 -13.04 2.60
N LEU A 10 -18.58 -12.13 1.70
CA LEU A 10 -17.50 -12.37 0.74
C LEU A 10 -16.18 -12.58 1.49
N THR A 11 -15.46 -13.62 1.12
CA THR A 11 -14.05 -13.74 1.49
C THR A 11 -13.23 -12.71 0.72
N ARG A 12 -11.98 -12.52 1.12
CA ARG A 12 -11.07 -11.63 0.41
C ARG A 12 -10.82 -12.11 -1.01
N GLU A 13 -10.62 -13.39 -1.19
CA GLU A 13 -10.39 -14.05 -2.47
C GLU A 13 -11.58 -13.88 -3.41
N GLU A 14 -12.80 -14.10 -2.91
CA GLU A 14 -14.01 -13.90 -3.70
C GLU A 14 -14.18 -12.45 -4.13
N TYR A 15 -13.85 -11.50 -3.24
CA TYR A 15 -13.88 -10.08 -3.57
C TYR A 15 -12.88 -9.73 -4.68
N ILE A 16 -11.62 -10.20 -4.55
CA ILE A 16 -10.58 -9.99 -5.55
C ILE A 16 -11.02 -10.56 -6.89
N GLN A 17 -11.44 -11.83 -6.93
CA GLN A 17 -11.88 -12.46 -8.18
C GLN A 17 -13.05 -11.72 -8.84
N LYS A 18 -13.95 -11.17 -8.03
CA LYS A 18 -15.14 -10.48 -8.53
C LYS A 18 -14.84 -9.11 -9.13
N TYR A 19 -13.85 -8.39 -8.58
CA TYR A 19 -13.64 -6.97 -8.91
C TYR A 19 -12.24 -6.65 -9.46
N LYS A 20 -11.36 -7.65 -9.64
CA LYS A 20 -10.00 -7.41 -10.17
C LYS A 20 -9.99 -6.74 -11.54
N SER A 21 -10.94 -7.08 -12.42
CA SER A 21 -11.06 -6.46 -13.75
C SER A 21 -11.32 -4.96 -13.66
N LEU A 22 -12.16 -4.52 -12.71
CA LEU A 22 -12.42 -3.09 -12.53
C LEU A 22 -11.14 -2.35 -12.11
N ALA A 23 -10.34 -2.93 -11.22
CA ALA A 23 -9.08 -2.31 -10.81
C ALA A 23 -8.08 -2.20 -11.99
N VAL A 24 -8.04 -3.20 -12.86
CA VAL A 24 -7.21 -3.18 -14.08
C VAL A 24 -7.72 -2.14 -15.07
N GLU A 25 -9.04 -2.08 -15.33
CA GLU A 25 -9.67 -1.07 -16.19
C GLU A 25 -9.35 0.36 -15.70
N GLU A 26 -9.43 0.61 -14.40
CA GLU A 26 -9.08 1.92 -13.82
C GLU A 26 -7.57 2.25 -13.96
N MET A 27 -6.69 1.25 -13.86
CA MET A 27 -5.27 1.43 -14.13
C MET A 27 -5.00 1.80 -15.60
N GLU A 28 -5.68 1.16 -16.54
CA GLU A 28 -5.54 1.46 -17.98
C GLU A 28 -6.00 2.89 -18.30
N VAL A 29 -7.05 3.37 -17.64
CA VAL A 29 -7.63 4.70 -17.89
C VAL A 29 -6.87 5.81 -17.16
N TYR A 30 -6.54 5.60 -15.89
CA TYR A 30 -6.01 6.65 -15.01
C TYR A 30 -4.54 6.48 -14.65
N GLY A 31 -3.93 5.32 -14.89
CA GLY A 31 -2.53 5.06 -14.52
C GLY A 31 -2.30 4.81 -13.03
N ILE A 32 -3.37 4.56 -12.26
CA ILE A 32 -3.28 4.18 -10.85
C ILE A 32 -3.01 2.68 -10.79
N PRO A 33 -2.00 2.17 -10.05
CA PRO A 33 -1.76 0.73 -9.97
C PRO A 33 -3.03 -0.04 -9.59
N ALA A 34 -3.36 -1.10 -10.34
CA ALA A 34 -4.51 -1.94 -10.07
C ALA A 34 -4.43 -2.59 -8.67
N SER A 35 -3.21 -2.94 -8.25
CA SER A 35 -2.92 -3.44 -6.90
C SER A 35 -3.29 -2.44 -5.80
N ILE A 36 -3.00 -1.16 -5.99
CA ILE A 36 -3.36 -0.08 -5.06
C ILE A 36 -4.88 0.08 -5.01
N THR A 37 -5.54 0.21 -6.16
CA THR A 37 -6.99 0.34 -6.24
C THR A 37 -7.69 -0.83 -5.55
N MET A 38 -7.25 -2.07 -5.82
CA MET A 38 -7.80 -3.27 -5.20
C MET A 38 -7.53 -3.32 -3.69
N ALA A 39 -6.33 -2.99 -3.23
CA ALA A 39 -5.99 -2.99 -1.81
C ALA A 39 -6.80 -1.95 -1.02
N GLN A 40 -7.00 -0.76 -1.57
CA GLN A 40 -7.87 0.25 -0.98
C GLN A 40 -9.32 -0.23 -0.93
N ALA A 41 -9.84 -0.78 -2.02
CA ALA A 41 -11.20 -1.32 -2.06
C ALA A 41 -11.43 -2.42 -1.00
N LEU A 42 -10.47 -3.33 -0.82
CA LEU A 42 -10.52 -4.37 0.21
C LEU A 42 -10.53 -3.78 1.62
N LEU A 43 -9.63 -2.83 1.89
CA LEU A 43 -9.44 -2.24 3.20
C LEU A 43 -10.65 -1.38 3.61
N GLU A 44 -11.07 -0.47 2.74
CA GLU A 44 -12.11 0.52 3.02
C GLU A 44 -13.53 -0.10 3.06
N SER A 45 -13.75 -1.22 2.35
CA SER A 45 -15.06 -1.86 2.26
C SER A 45 -15.26 -3.09 3.13
N ASP A 46 -14.25 -3.51 3.91
CA ASP A 46 -14.26 -4.80 4.62
C ASP A 46 -14.54 -5.96 3.64
N ASN A 47 -13.74 -6.04 2.57
CA ASN A 47 -13.92 -6.98 1.46
C ASN A 47 -15.35 -6.91 0.83
N GLY A 48 -15.91 -5.70 0.72
CA GLY A 48 -17.27 -5.47 0.21
C GLY A 48 -18.39 -5.79 1.20
N ASN A 49 -18.07 -6.19 2.43
CA ASN A 49 -19.06 -6.56 3.44
C ASN A 49 -19.52 -5.37 4.29
N GLY A 50 -18.80 -4.26 4.25
CA GLY A 50 -19.16 -3.05 4.96
C GLY A 50 -20.49 -2.45 4.49
N ARG A 51 -21.17 -1.74 5.38
CA ARG A 51 -22.49 -1.15 5.09
C ARG A 51 -22.45 -0.19 3.91
N LEU A 52 -21.40 0.65 3.81
CA LEU A 52 -21.27 1.60 2.71
C LEU A 52 -21.16 0.90 1.35
N ALA A 53 -20.41 -0.21 1.27
CA ALA A 53 -20.30 -1.01 0.05
C ALA A 53 -21.62 -1.70 -0.29
N ARG A 54 -22.27 -2.34 0.68
CA ARG A 54 -23.48 -3.15 0.46
C ARG A 54 -24.72 -2.33 0.11
N GLU A 55 -24.94 -1.20 0.78
CA GLU A 55 -26.15 -0.38 0.64
C GLU A 55 -25.93 0.83 -0.26
N GLY A 56 -24.68 1.26 -0.42
CA GLY A 56 -24.30 2.46 -1.16
C GLY A 56 -23.41 2.22 -2.36
N ASN A 57 -22.99 0.97 -2.65
CA ASN A 57 -21.93 0.65 -3.62
C ASN A 57 -20.65 1.48 -3.42
N ASN A 58 -20.42 2.03 -2.22
CA ASN A 58 -19.28 2.88 -1.91
C ASN A 58 -18.17 2.03 -1.30
N HIS A 59 -17.27 1.57 -2.16
CA HIS A 59 -16.18 0.65 -1.81
C HIS A 59 -14.93 1.34 -1.28
N PHE A 60 -14.88 2.67 -1.29
CA PHE A 60 -13.71 3.47 -0.88
C PHE A 60 -14.02 4.46 0.24
N GLY A 61 -15.22 4.41 0.81
CA GLY A 61 -15.60 5.32 1.90
C GLY A 61 -15.58 6.79 1.50
N ILE A 62 -15.87 7.13 0.24
CA ILE A 62 -15.78 8.53 -0.22
C ILE A 62 -16.92 9.34 0.38
N LYS A 63 -16.54 10.36 1.17
CA LYS A 63 -17.48 11.29 1.80
C LYS A 63 -18.02 12.30 0.77
N CYS A 64 -19.25 12.79 1.01
CA CYS A 64 -19.79 13.89 0.20
C CYS A 64 -18.91 15.14 0.37
N LYS A 65 -18.73 15.84 -0.73
CA LYS A 65 -18.23 17.23 -0.72
C LYS A 65 -19.34 18.16 -1.19
N SER A 66 -19.17 19.46 -1.00
CA SER A 66 -20.15 20.48 -1.42
C SER A 66 -20.51 20.41 -2.91
N THR A 67 -19.64 19.83 -3.72
CA THR A 67 -19.83 19.64 -5.17
C THR A 67 -20.58 18.35 -5.54
N TRP A 68 -20.82 17.45 -4.57
CA TRP A 68 -21.53 16.20 -4.85
C TRP A 68 -23.03 16.43 -5.00
N THR A 69 -23.58 16.04 -6.16
CA THR A 69 -25.01 16.18 -6.50
C THR A 69 -25.72 14.83 -6.63
N GLY A 70 -24.98 13.72 -6.48
CA GLY A 70 -25.54 12.37 -6.58
C GLY A 70 -26.28 11.91 -5.31
N ALA A 71 -26.73 10.66 -5.31
CA ALA A 71 -27.35 10.04 -4.15
C ALA A 71 -26.38 9.93 -2.98
N THR A 72 -26.91 9.90 -1.76
CA THR A 72 -26.11 9.88 -0.52
C THR A 72 -26.57 8.79 0.43
N ILE A 73 -25.68 8.38 1.33
CA ILE A 73 -25.97 7.50 2.45
C ILE A 73 -25.31 8.07 3.71
N SER A 74 -26.04 8.09 4.82
CA SER A 74 -25.50 8.52 6.11
C SER A 74 -24.83 7.35 6.82
N HIS A 75 -23.65 7.56 7.39
CA HIS A 75 -22.91 6.58 8.17
C HIS A 75 -22.16 7.26 9.31
N ASP A 76 -22.04 6.59 10.44
CA ASP A 76 -21.23 7.06 11.57
C ASP A 76 -19.78 6.63 11.33
N ASP A 77 -18.86 7.60 11.26
CA ASP A 77 -17.42 7.41 11.07
C ASP A 77 -16.68 8.31 12.07
N ASP A 78 -15.91 9.31 11.65
CA ASP A 78 -15.27 10.28 12.55
C ASP A 78 -16.31 11.10 13.34
N ALA A 79 -17.47 11.35 12.75
CA ALA A 79 -18.61 12.00 13.37
C ALA A 79 -19.90 11.21 13.11
N LYS A 80 -20.90 11.47 13.96
CA LYS A 80 -22.22 10.82 13.82
C LYS A 80 -22.97 11.38 12.61
N GLY A 81 -23.48 10.49 11.76
CA GLY A 81 -24.36 10.83 10.66
C GLY A 81 -23.65 11.50 9.49
N GLU A 82 -22.35 11.24 9.27
CA GLU A 82 -21.62 11.80 8.14
C GLU A 82 -22.20 11.38 6.79
N CYS A 83 -22.05 12.28 5.81
CA CYS A 83 -22.53 12.06 4.45
C CYS A 83 -21.49 11.31 3.61
N PHE A 84 -21.88 10.17 3.06
CA PHE A 84 -21.09 9.43 2.09
C PHE A 84 -21.80 9.37 0.74
N ARG A 85 -21.02 9.30 -0.34
CA ARG A 85 -21.55 9.14 -1.69
C ARG A 85 -22.21 7.78 -1.82
N LYS A 86 -23.33 7.74 -2.56
CA LYS A 86 -24.00 6.49 -2.93
C LYS A 86 -24.00 6.38 -4.44
N TYR A 87 -23.54 5.23 -4.94
CA TYR A 87 -23.38 5.00 -6.37
C TYR A 87 -24.45 4.06 -6.93
N PRO A 88 -24.78 4.19 -8.23
CA PRO A 88 -25.70 3.28 -8.90
C PRO A 88 -25.13 1.87 -9.07
N SER A 89 -23.78 1.73 -9.11
CA SER A 89 -23.09 0.47 -9.26
C SER A 89 -21.71 0.50 -8.63
N VAL A 90 -21.05 -0.66 -8.54
CA VAL A 90 -19.67 -0.78 -8.00
C VAL A 90 -18.67 -0.12 -8.96
N GLU A 91 -18.87 -0.30 -10.28
CA GLU A 91 -18.05 0.32 -11.33
C GLU A 91 -18.03 1.85 -11.16
N ALA A 92 -19.19 2.45 -10.89
CA ALA A 92 -19.28 3.90 -10.65
C ALA A 92 -18.49 4.34 -9.40
N SER A 93 -18.38 3.47 -8.39
CA SER A 93 -17.55 3.74 -7.21
C SER A 93 -16.06 3.67 -7.53
N PHE A 94 -15.63 2.68 -8.31
CA PHE A 94 -14.23 2.55 -8.73
C PHE A 94 -13.80 3.74 -9.60
N ASN A 95 -14.63 4.09 -10.58
CA ASN A 95 -14.36 5.24 -11.44
C ASN A 95 -14.29 6.55 -10.66
N ASP A 96 -15.25 6.82 -9.76
CA ASP A 96 -15.24 8.06 -8.95
C ASP A 96 -14.04 8.12 -8.00
N HIS A 97 -13.55 6.97 -7.50
CA HIS A 97 -12.32 6.90 -6.71
C HIS A 97 -11.11 7.30 -7.56
N SER A 98 -10.98 6.77 -8.76
CA SER A 98 -9.88 7.11 -9.67
C SER A 98 -9.92 8.58 -10.07
N GLU A 99 -11.10 9.10 -10.42
CA GLU A 99 -11.31 10.53 -10.67
C GLU A 99 -10.98 11.41 -9.46
N PHE A 100 -11.31 10.95 -8.26
CA PHE A 100 -10.99 11.67 -7.03
C PHE A 100 -9.48 11.81 -6.81
N LEU A 101 -8.70 10.78 -7.11
CA LEU A 101 -7.24 10.84 -7.06
C LEU A 101 -6.70 11.72 -8.20
N ASP A 102 -7.14 11.49 -9.43
CA ASP A 102 -6.68 12.22 -10.62
C ASP A 102 -6.96 13.73 -10.55
N LYS A 103 -8.14 14.12 -10.10
CA LYS A 103 -8.55 15.54 -10.05
C LYS A 103 -8.07 16.30 -8.81
N SER A 104 -7.56 15.62 -7.80
CA SER A 104 -7.14 16.28 -6.55
C SER A 104 -5.67 16.67 -6.59
N ALA A 105 -5.39 17.98 -6.49
CA ALA A 105 -4.02 18.52 -6.57
C ALA A 105 -3.02 17.84 -5.60
N ARG A 106 -3.47 17.42 -4.42
CA ARG A 106 -2.62 16.79 -3.41
C ARG A 106 -2.10 15.39 -3.81
N TYR A 107 -2.73 14.74 -4.80
CA TYR A 107 -2.31 13.41 -5.29
C TYR A 107 -1.53 13.47 -6.60
N GLN A 108 -1.36 14.65 -7.21
CA GLN A 108 -0.75 14.78 -8.53
C GLN A 108 0.71 14.26 -8.60
N ASP A 109 1.43 14.32 -7.48
CA ASP A 109 2.80 13.80 -7.43
C ASP A 109 2.85 12.26 -7.51
N LEU A 110 1.77 11.57 -7.18
CA LEU A 110 1.67 10.10 -7.32
C LEU A 110 1.74 9.66 -8.78
N PHE A 111 1.14 10.44 -9.69
CA PHE A 111 1.11 10.14 -11.12
C PHE A 111 2.47 10.33 -11.82
N LYS A 112 3.50 10.78 -11.09
CA LYS A 112 4.89 10.81 -11.55
C LYS A 112 5.65 9.52 -11.20
N LEU A 113 5.08 8.67 -10.35
CA LEU A 113 5.65 7.39 -9.97
C LEU A 113 5.43 6.37 -11.08
N ASP A 114 6.30 5.35 -11.12
CA ASP A 114 6.07 4.19 -11.96
C ASP A 114 4.76 3.48 -11.50
N PRO A 115 3.83 3.17 -12.41
CA PRO A 115 2.62 2.40 -12.08
C PRO A 115 2.92 1.02 -11.48
N MET A 116 4.14 0.49 -11.65
CA MET A 116 4.58 -0.75 -11.00
C MET A 116 5.13 -0.54 -9.59
N ASP A 117 5.34 0.71 -9.15
CA ASP A 117 5.83 1.05 -7.81
C ASP A 117 4.66 1.22 -6.82
N TYR A 118 3.92 0.13 -6.56
CA TYR A 118 2.82 0.16 -5.61
C TYR A 118 3.24 0.59 -4.19
N LYS A 119 4.52 0.40 -3.81
CA LYS A 119 5.03 0.86 -2.51
C LYS A 119 5.14 2.37 -2.47
N GLY A 120 5.74 2.97 -3.48
CA GLY A 120 5.76 4.42 -3.64
C GLY A 120 4.35 5.02 -3.65
N TRP A 121 3.40 4.38 -4.33
CA TRP A 121 2.01 4.79 -4.33
C TRP A 121 1.37 4.69 -2.94
N ALA A 122 1.58 3.60 -2.20
CA ALA A 122 1.03 3.42 -0.85
C ALA A 122 1.52 4.51 0.13
N TYR A 123 2.84 4.75 0.16
CA TYR A 123 3.43 5.80 0.99
C TYR A 123 2.99 7.19 0.53
N GLY A 124 2.96 7.44 -0.76
CA GLY A 124 2.51 8.71 -1.31
C GLY A 124 1.04 9.02 -0.99
N LEU A 125 0.14 8.04 -1.03
CA LEU A 125 -1.25 8.17 -0.60
C LEU A 125 -1.34 8.57 0.88
N LYS A 126 -0.57 7.90 1.75
CA LYS A 126 -0.50 8.24 3.17
C LYS A 126 0.02 9.66 3.38
N GLN A 127 1.09 10.03 2.71
CA GLN A 127 1.68 11.38 2.78
C GLN A 127 0.72 12.46 2.29
N ALA A 128 -0.01 12.18 1.20
CA ALA A 128 -1.02 13.10 0.67
C ALA A 128 -2.28 13.19 1.55
N GLY A 129 -2.32 12.45 2.67
CA GLY A 129 -3.40 12.49 3.65
C GLY A 129 -4.67 11.78 3.16
N TYR A 130 -4.53 10.66 2.45
CA TYR A 130 -5.68 9.84 2.08
C TYR A 130 -6.38 9.25 3.32
N ALA A 131 -5.60 8.79 4.29
CA ALA A 131 -6.08 8.27 5.57
C ALA A 131 -5.30 8.86 6.75
N THR A 132 -5.95 8.96 7.90
CA THR A 132 -5.35 9.43 9.16
C THR A 132 -4.49 8.34 9.83
N ASN A 133 -4.83 7.05 9.62
CA ASN A 133 -4.11 5.93 10.20
C ASN A 133 -2.61 5.96 9.84
N PRO A 134 -1.68 6.03 10.80
CA PRO A 134 -0.25 6.08 10.54
C PRO A 134 0.26 4.85 9.79
N ALA A 135 -0.31 3.68 10.03
CA ALA A 135 0.06 2.42 9.38
C ALA A 135 -0.64 2.18 8.02
N TYR A 136 -1.25 3.21 7.42
CA TYR A 136 -2.06 3.02 6.20
C TYR A 136 -1.26 2.44 5.03
N ALA A 137 -0.06 2.96 4.80
CA ALA A 137 0.81 2.48 3.71
C ALA A 137 1.19 1.02 3.91
N GLU A 138 1.59 0.64 5.11
CA GLU A 138 1.97 -0.73 5.46
C GLU A 138 0.79 -1.70 5.34
N LEU A 139 -0.42 -1.24 5.71
CA LEU A 139 -1.64 -2.04 5.53
C LEU A 139 -1.92 -2.31 4.05
N LEU A 140 -1.80 -1.30 3.19
CA LEU A 140 -1.96 -1.49 1.74
C LEU A 140 -0.90 -2.44 1.19
N ILE A 141 0.38 -2.20 1.51
CA ILE A 141 1.50 -3.04 1.07
C ILE A 141 1.28 -4.49 1.51
N LYS A 142 0.91 -4.70 2.77
CA LYS A 142 0.63 -6.04 3.29
C LYS A 142 -0.51 -6.72 2.53
N ILE A 143 -1.62 -6.01 2.26
CA ILE A 143 -2.74 -6.55 1.48
C ILE A 143 -2.27 -6.92 0.07
N ILE A 144 -1.47 -6.08 -0.57
CA ILE A 144 -0.94 -6.32 -1.92
C ILE A 144 -0.04 -7.55 -1.94
N GLU A 145 0.88 -7.66 -0.98
CA GLU A 145 1.85 -8.76 -0.93
C GLU A 145 1.20 -10.09 -0.52
N ASP A 146 0.36 -10.10 0.52
CA ASP A 146 -0.33 -11.31 0.98
C ASP A 146 -1.24 -11.92 -0.09
N ASN A 147 -1.79 -11.10 -0.99
CA ASN A 147 -2.71 -11.54 -2.04
C ASN A 147 -2.09 -11.47 -3.44
N GLN A 148 -0.80 -11.18 -3.53
CA GLN A 148 -0.04 -11.10 -4.79
C GLN A 148 -0.69 -10.13 -5.83
N LEU A 149 -1.34 -9.06 -5.35
CA LEU A 149 -2.09 -8.13 -6.21
C LEU A 149 -1.21 -7.39 -7.22
N TYR A 150 0.10 -7.30 -6.97
CA TYR A 150 1.07 -6.71 -7.91
C TYR A 150 1.15 -7.42 -9.26
N HIS A 151 0.60 -8.64 -9.39
CA HIS A 151 0.43 -9.32 -10.67
C HIS A 151 -0.59 -8.59 -11.55
N LEU A 152 -1.61 -7.95 -10.97
CA LEU A 152 -2.60 -7.17 -11.70
C LEU A 152 -1.94 -5.98 -12.45
N ASP A 153 -0.96 -5.34 -11.81
CA ASP A 153 -0.25 -4.20 -12.40
C ASP A 153 0.52 -4.59 -13.68
N ARG A 154 0.87 -5.87 -13.80
CA ARG A 154 1.60 -6.45 -14.93
C ARG A 154 0.70 -7.11 -15.98
N GLY A 155 -0.62 -7.09 -15.77
CA GLY A 155 -1.57 -7.82 -16.60
C GLY A 155 -1.46 -9.36 -16.45
N GLU A 156 -0.91 -9.83 -15.32
CA GLU A 156 -0.75 -11.24 -15.02
C GLU A 156 -1.96 -11.76 -14.23
N GLU A 157 -2.31 -13.03 -14.43
CA GLU A 157 -3.37 -13.67 -13.65
C GLU A 157 -2.90 -13.93 -12.22
N ILE A 158 -3.74 -13.58 -11.23
CA ILE A 158 -3.55 -14.04 -9.86
C ILE A 158 -3.99 -15.50 -9.83
N ALA A 159 -3.06 -16.41 -9.54
CA ALA A 159 -3.38 -17.82 -9.39
C ALA A 159 -4.44 -18.00 -8.30
N PRO A 160 -5.50 -18.78 -8.54
CA PRO A 160 -6.41 -19.14 -7.47
C PRO A 160 -5.64 -19.84 -6.34
N PRO A 161 -6.00 -19.63 -5.07
CA PRO A 161 -5.36 -20.34 -3.97
C PRO A 161 -5.45 -21.83 -4.26
N ILE A 162 -4.32 -22.52 -4.16
CA ILE A 162 -4.28 -23.97 -4.33
C ILE A 162 -5.12 -24.58 -3.21
N MET A 163 -6.34 -24.96 -3.53
CA MET A 163 -7.20 -25.68 -2.58
C MET A 163 -6.55 -27.03 -2.28
N GLY A 164 -5.92 -27.09 -1.11
CA GLY A 164 -5.71 -28.32 -0.35
C GLY A 164 -4.75 -29.36 -0.92
N THR A 165 -3.47 -29.23 -0.62
CA THR A 165 -2.75 -30.39 -0.08
C THR A 165 -2.45 -30.11 1.38
N PRO A 166 -2.76 -31.03 2.32
CA PRO A 166 -2.29 -30.87 3.69
C PRO A 166 -0.77 -30.88 3.64
N VAL A 167 -0.17 -29.76 4.01
CA VAL A 167 1.27 -29.71 4.27
C VAL A 167 1.50 -30.63 5.45
N THR A 168 2.02 -31.80 5.18
CA THR A 168 2.59 -32.69 6.20
C THR A 168 3.80 -31.93 6.74
N GLU A 169 3.64 -31.36 7.92
CA GLU A 169 4.75 -30.80 8.68
C GLU A 169 5.70 -31.93 9.04
N GLU A 170 6.79 -32.05 8.30
CA GLU A 170 7.98 -32.70 8.84
C GLU A 170 8.64 -31.73 9.84
N PRO A 171 8.93 -32.20 11.05
CA PRO A 171 9.53 -31.33 12.07
C PRO A 171 10.99 -31.06 11.70
N GLN A 172 11.28 -29.90 11.12
CA GLN A 172 12.65 -29.42 11.06
C GLN A 172 13.07 -28.92 12.43
N GLN A 173 14.10 -29.60 12.95
CA GLN A 173 14.75 -29.37 14.23
C GLN A 173 15.12 -27.88 14.42
N LEU A 174 14.65 -27.37 15.56
CA LEU A 174 15.12 -26.16 16.20
C LEU A 174 16.63 -26.21 16.39
N VAL A 175 17.35 -25.34 15.72
CA VAL A 175 18.67 -24.89 16.20
C VAL A 175 18.46 -23.56 16.87
N ALA A 176 18.80 -23.55 18.13
CA ALA A 176 18.60 -22.46 19.05
C ALA A 176 19.54 -21.28 18.79
N ASP A 177 19.06 -20.12 19.21
CA ASP A 177 19.78 -18.93 19.68
C ASP A 177 20.59 -18.09 18.70
N THR A 178 19.98 -16.97 18.33
CA THR A 178 20.64 -15.69 18.56
C THR A 178 19.56 -14.65 18.89
N GLU A 179 19.62 -14.09 20.09
CA GLU A 179 18.81 -13.00 20.58
C GLU A 179 18.82 -11.84 19.56
N GLN A 180 17.74 -11.69 18.83
CA GLN A 180 17.48 -10.45 18.09
C GLN A 180 16.84 -9.47 19.07
N LYS A 181 17.61 -8.44 19.43
CA LYS A 181 17.07 -7.22 20.05
C LYS A 181 15.80 -6.78 19.33
N PRO A 182 14.73 -6.39 20.05
CA PRO A 182 13.53 -5.86 19.42
C PRO A 182 13.93 -4.68 18.54
N LYS A 183 13.55 -4.72 17.25
CA LYS A 183 13.66 -3.53 16.39
C LYS A 183 12.79 -2.45 17.01
N GLU A 184 13.41 -1.31 17.29
CA GLU A 184 12.78 -0.11 17.78
C GLU A 184 11.54 0.21 16.95
N VAL A 185 10.37 0.34 17.61
CA VAL A 185 9.13 0.76 16.96
C VAL A 185 9.33 2.22 16.57
N VAL A 186 9.53 2.46 15.29
CA VAL A 186 9.70 3.81 14.76
C VAL A 186 8.36 4.53 14.86
N ASP A 187 8.36 5.66 15.57
CA ASP A 187 7.22 6.56 15.68
C ASP A 187 6.94 7.17 14.29
N VAL A 188 5.89 6.67 13.63
CA VAL A 188 5.54 7.03 12.25
C VAL A 188 4.84 8.39 12.12
N ASP A 189 4.52 9.09 13.21
CA ASP A 189 3.84 10.38 13.18
C ASP A 189 4.70 11.53 12.63
N ASN A 190 5.95 11.26 12.27
CA ASN A 190 6.95 12.29 11.94
C ASN A 190 7.65 12.09 10.60
N TYR A 191 7.09 11.28 9.71
CA TYR A 191 7.71 10.93 8.44
C TYR A 191 7.19 11.80 7.29
N SER A 192 8.00 12.72 6.78
CA SER A 192 7.78 13.35 5.48
C SER A 192 8.72 12.70 4.44
N VAL A 193 8.15 12.04 3.43
CA VAL A 193 8.91 11.46 2.32
C VAL A 193 8.73 12.36 1.10
N ALA A 194 9.82 12.92 0.58
CA ALA A 194 9.82 13.63 -0.69
C ALA A 194 10.60 12.79 -1.72
N VAL A 195 10.08 12.68 -2.93
CA VAL A 195 10.82 12.10 -4.05
C VAL A 195 11.81 13.14 -4.53
N THR A 196 13.11 12.87 -4.35
CA THR A 196 14.17 13.84 -4.68
C THR A 196 14.88 13.57 -6.00
N GLY A 197 14.58 12.43 -6.66
CA GLY A 197 15.16 12.13 -7.95
C GLY A 197 15.04 10.66 -8.34
N GLN A 198 15.35 10.37 -9.60
CA GLN A 198 15.58 9.01 -10.08
C GLN A 198 17.08 8.78 -10.18
N GLY A 199 17.60 7.83 -9.43
CA GLY A 199 18.95 7.31 -9.56
C GLY A 199 18.93 6.05 -10.41
N GLY A 200 19.03 6.21 -11.73
CA GLY A 200 19.02 5.05 -12.63
C GLY A 200 17.71 4.27 -12.60
N GLN A 201 17.73 3.05 -12.07
CA GLN A 201 16.54 2.19 -11.99
C GLN A 201 15.70 2.39 -10.72
N HIS A 202 16.29 2.97 -9.65
CA HIS A 202 15.61 3.15 -8.37
C HIS A 202 15.13 4.58 -8.18
N THR A 203 13.94 4.70 -7.59
CA THR A 203 13.41 5.98 -7.09
C THR A 203 14.08 6.34 -5.77
N VAL A 204 14.49 7.60 -5.63
CA VAL A 204 15.08 8.13 -4.39
C VAL A 204 14.01 8.85 -3.59
N TYR A 205 13.85 8.43 -2.36
CA TYR A 205 12.95 9.03 -1.38
C TYR A 205 13.75 9.82 -0.36
N HIS A 206 13.12 10.84 0.21
CA HIS A 206 13.72 11.66 1.27
C HIS A 206 12.88 11.59 2.55
N ASN A 207 13.54 11.36 3.68
CA ASN A 207 12.89 11.31 4.97
C ASN A 207 13.85 11.79 6.08
N ASN A 208 13.37 12.71 6.93
CA ASN A 208 14.11 13.26 8.07
C ASN A 208 15.55 13.68 7.71
N GLY A 209 15.75 14.35 6.58
CA GLY A 209 17.07 14.74 6.10
C GLY A 209 17.93 13.62 5.53
N SER A 210 17.38 12.41 5.37
CA SER A 210 18.09 11.26 4.79
C SER A 210 17.41 10.79 3.51
N GLU A 211 18.24 10.42 2.53
CA GLU A 211 17.78 9.80 1.28
C GLU A 211 17.79 8.28 1.42
N PHE A 212 16.79 7.63 0.88
CA PHE A 212 16.71 6.17 0.83
C PHE A 212 16.06 5.70 -0.46
N THR A 213 16.18 4.42 -0.76
CA THR A 213 15.47 3.73 -1.83
C THR A 213 14.84 2.45 -1.32
N SER A 214 13.94 1.86 -2.10
CA SER A 214 13.33 0.55 -1.80
C SER A 214 14.00 -0.52 -2.64
N ALA A 215 14.48 -1.58 -1.99
CA ALA A 215 15.09 -2.72 -2.68
C ALA A 215 14.07 -3.45 -3.55
N ARG A 216 14.46 -3.85 -4.76
CA ARG A 216 13.67 -4.62 -5.71
C ARG A 216 14.04 -6.11 -5.66
N PRO A 217 13.21 -7.00 -6.23
CA PRO A 217 13.59 -8.40 -6.39
C PRO A 217 14.93 -8.54 -7.13
N GLY A 218 15.89 -9.25 -6.53
CA GLY A 218 17.22 -9.46 -7.09
C GLY A 218 18.26 -8.38 -6.73
N ASP A 219 17.88 -7.34 -6.00
CA ASP A 219 18.83 -6.35 -5.52
C ASP A 219 19.76 -6.91 -4.44
N THR A 220 20.94 -6.33 -4.45
CA THR A 220 21.96 -6.53 -3.43
C THR A 220 22.53 -5.19 -3.00
N TYR A 221 23.17 -5.14 -1.84
CA TYR A 221 23.91 -3.93 -1.44
C TYR A 221 24.94 -3.51 -2.49
N ALA A 222 25.47 -4.45 -3.27
CA ALA A 222 26.44 -4.15 -4.32
C ALA A 222 25.79 -3.46 -5.52
N THR A 223 24.61 -3.96 -5.98
CA THR A 223 23.90 -3.37 -7.11
C THR A 223 23.41 -1.96 -6.79
N ILE A 224 22.80 -1.77 -5.62
CA ILE A 224 22.32 -0.46 -5.16
C ILE A 224 23.52 0.50 -4.94
N ALA A 225 24.59 0.06 -4.28
CA ALA A 225 25.77 0.90 -4.09
C ALA A 225 26.36 1.37 -5.43
N SER A 226 26.47 0.47 -6.41
CA SER A 226 26.97 0.79 -7.76
C SER A 226 26.11 1.84 -8.46
N GLU A 227 24.78 1.70 -8.40
CA GLU A 227 23.83 2.62 -9.04
C GLU A 227 23.94 4.04 -8.48
N PHE A 228 24.12 4.17 -7.17
CA PHE A 228 24.20 5.49 -6.50
C PHE A 228 25.65 5.99 -6.29
N GLY A 229 26.63 5.38 -6.94
CA GLY A 229 28.05 5.79 -6.81
C GLY A 229 28.60 5.67 -5.40
N LEU A 230 28.07 4.73 -4.61
CA LEU A 230 28.49 4.44 -3.24
C LEU A 230 29.36 3.19 -3.19
N THR A 231 30.18 3.06 -2.15
CA THR A 231 30.81 1.78 -1.83
C THR A 231 29.87 0.95 -0.96
N VAL A 232 29.90 -0.38 -1.08
CA VAL A 232 29.11 -1.30 -0.25
C VAL A 232 29.35 -1.01 1.23
N LYS A 233 30.60 -0.79 1.64
CA LYS A 233 30.96 -0.45 3.03
C LYS A 233 30.27 0.83 3.52
N LYS A 234 30.14 1.83 2.66
CA LYS A 234 29.47 3.10 2.98
C LYS A 234 27.98 2.91 3.10
N LEU A 235 27.38 2.13 2.17
CA LEU A 235 25.95 1.82 2.18
C LEU A 235 25.57 1.00 3.42
N LEU A 236 26.36 -0.02 3.78
CA LEU A 236 26.16 -0.80 5.01
C LEU A 236 26.17 0.11 6.24
N LYS A 237 27.16 1.02 6.33
CA LYS A 237 27.25 1.98 7.44
C LYS A 237 26.01 2.87 7.58
N TYR A 238 25.40 3.27 6.46
CA TYR A 238 24.19 4.08 6.47
C TYR A 238 22.95 3.30 6.93
N ASN A 239 23.00 1.98 6.82
CA ASN A 239 21.94 1.07 7.20
C ASN A 239 22.17 0.35 8.54
N ASP A 240 23.21 0.77 9.28
CA ASP A 240 23.63 0.17 10.56
C ASP A 240 23.99 -1.32 10.47
N GLU A 241 24.44 -1.75 9.28
CA GLU A 241 24.83 -3.12 9.01
C GLU A 241 26.35 -3.30 9.12
N THR A 242 26.75 -4.41 9.75
CA THR A 242 28.17 -4.79 9.90
C THR A 242 28.61 -5.85 8.90
N THR A 243 27.67 -6.59 8.36
CA THR A 243 27.86 -7.63 7.32
C THR A 243 26.91 -7.34 6.16
N VAL A 244 27.10 -7.99 5.02
CA VAL A 244 26.21 -7.83 3.87
C VAL A 244 24.99 -8.75 4.04
N PRO A 245 23.82 -8.25 4.51
CA PRO A 245 22.62 -9.07 4.58
C PRO A 245 22.00 -9.27 3.19
N ALA A 246 21.16 -10.26 3.05
CA ALA A 246 20.28 -10.38 1.89
C ALA A 246 19.18 -9.32 2.00
N LEU A 247 19.00 -8.53 0.94
CA LEU A 247 17.90 -7.57 0.85
C LEU A 247 16.61 -8.28 0.51
N ARG A 248 15.54 -7.88 1.19
CA ARG A 248 14.18 -8.30 0.84
C ARG A 248 13.57 -7.27 -0.11
N PRO A 249 12.79 -7.69 -1.09
CA PRO A 249 12.03 -6.73 -1.91
C PRO A 249 11.22 -5.78 -1.02
N GLY A 250 11.37 -4.48 -1.29
CA GLY A 250 10.71 -3.43 -0.52
C GLY A 250 11.41 -2.99 0.76
N GLU A 251 12.54 -3.58 1.10
CA GLU A 251 13.34 -3.13 2.23
C GLU A 251 13.93 -1.74 1.94
N MET A 252 13.81 -0.83 2.92
CA MET A 252 14.39 0.50 2.80
C MET A 252 15.91 0.45 2.93
N VAL A 253 16.59 1.01 1.94
CA VAL A 253 18.05 1.11 1.92
C VAL A 253 18.43 2.58 1.93
N TYR A 254 18.98 3.05 3.04
CA TYR A 254 19.43 4.43 3.21
C TYR A 254 20.66 4.72 2.36
N LEU A 255 20.58 5.76 1.55
CA LEU A 255 21.65 6.24 0.66
C LEU A 255 22.51 7.34 1.31
N ARG A 256 22.07 7.84 2.47
CA ARG A 256 22.76 8.82 3.31
C ARG A 256 22.68 8.39 4.78
N PRO A 257 23.51 8.95 5.66
CA PRO A 257 23.39 8.70 7.09
C PRO A 257 22.01 9.05 7.60
N LYS A 258 21.43 8.20 8.44
CA LYS A 258 20.17 8.49 9.12
C LYS A 258 20.29 9.77 9.95
N GLY A 259 19.32 10.65 9.88
CA GLY A 259 19.25 11.85 10.69
C GLY A 259 19.15 11.51 12.18
N LYS A 260 19.81 12.29 13.03
CA LYS A 260 19.73 12.09 14.49
C LYS A 260 18.47 12.70 15.13
N ARG A 261 17.70 13.48 14.37
CA ARG A 261 16.44 14.13 14.81
C ARG A 261 15.50 14.25 13.63
N SER A 262 14.21 14.14 13.90
CA SER A 262 13.20 14.49 12.92
C SER A 262 13.26 15.99 12.60
N GLU A 263 12.75 16.39 11.43
CA GLU A 263 12.63 17.81 11.04
C GLU A 263 11.83 18.63 12.06
N ASN A 264 10.98 17.98 12.87
CA ASN A 264 10.22 18.57 13.95
C ASN A 264 10.97 18.56 15.31
N GLY A 265 12.27 18.25 15.34
CA GLY A 265 13.14 18.35 16.52
C GLY A 265 13.00 17.22 17.55
N LYS A 266 12.20 16.19 17.31
CA LYS A 266 12.16 15.00 18.18
C LYS A 266 13.34 14.06 17.87
N LEU A 267 13.89 13.41 18.88
CA LEU A 267 14.87 12.34 18.70
C LEU A 267 14.20 11.15 18.02
N ILE A 268 14.87 10.61 17.01
CA ILE A 268 14.47 9.35 16.35
C ILE A 268 15.10 8.20 17.11
#